data_5d0c0d35d28a05b613f9b54cb00935e4
#
_entry.id   5d0c0d35d28a05b613f9b54cb00935e4
#
_cell.length_a   1.000
_cell.length_b   1.000
_cell.length_c   1.000
_cell.angle_alpha   90.00
_cell.angle_beta   90.00
_cell.angle_gamma   90.00
#
_symmetry.space_group_name_H-M   'P 1'
#
loop_
_entity.id
_entity.type
_entity.pdbx_description
1 polymer ?
#
loop_
_entity_poly.entity_id
_entity_poly.type
_entity_poly.pdbx_seq_one_letter_code
_entity_poly.pdbx_strand_id
1 'polypeptide(L)'
;MYKRQEEEYDPRELLKYGVVIETVEDKEDLTEEWLEEMNKKHKPERVVIEYNGMWQVSEFEKMKLPAGWAIEQKITTVDASTFQMYLTNLKPLFVEMVKGAELVLFNRCEDKKPLAGYRRSVKVVSPQAEVIFEDENGEVDNIFEDEVPYDLKAPVIEIPREDYGIWYIDMQEHPERYKGKVVEFVAKVMKPKAFPSKVFYPGRMAMTCCADDTSFLGYVCRSAYAPKLNAGDWVKIRAKVRYANLSVYGGEGPVSYTHLRAHETTL
;
A
#
# COMPACT_ATOMS: atom_id res chain seq x y z
N MET A 1 -19.16 25.58 -10.67
CA MET A 1 -19.23 25.72 -9.21
C MET A 1 -19.16 24.34 -8.64
N TYR A 2 -17.97 23.86 -8.26
CA TYR A 2 -17.80 22.53 -7.69
C TYR A 2 -18.14 22.62 -6.22
N LYS A 3 -19.18 21.87 -5.77
CA LYS A 3 -19.42 21.66 -4.33
C LYS A 3 -18.23 20.83 -3.81
N ARG A 4 -17.46 21.40 -2.91
CA ARG A 4 -16.24 20.80 -2.34
C ARG A 4 -16.51 19.79 -1.25
N GLN A 5 -17.75 19.71 -0.73
CA GLN A 5 -18.21 18.73 0.25
C GLN A 5 -19.57 18.20 -0.20
N GLU A 6 -19.75 16.90 -0.15
CA GLU A 6 -21.04 16.28 -0.45
C GLU A 6 -22.02 16.42 0.73
N GLU A 7 -21.50 16.61 1.95
CA GLU A 7 -22.29 16.82 3.16
C GLU A 7 -21.85 18.11 3.87
N GLU A 8 -22.82 18.93 4.26
CA GLU A 8 -22.60 20.08 5.12
C GLU A 8 -22.81 19.64 6.58
N TYR A 9 -21.76 19.77 7.38
CA TYR A 9 -21.88 19.55 8.81
C TYR A 9 -22.73 20.67 9.44
N ASP A 10 -23.72 20.30 10.28
CA ASP A 10 -24.41 21.31 11.11
C ASP A 10 -23.53 21.66 12.33
N PRO A 11 -22.94 22.88 12.34
CA PRO A 11 -22.09 23.30 13.45
C PRO A 11 -22.80 23.28 14.80
N ARG A 12 -24.13 23.43 14.82
CA ARG A 12 -24.92 23.48 16.06
C ARG A 12 -25.06 22.11 16.69
N GLU A 13 -25.15 21.07 15.87
CA GLU A 13 -25.17 19.70 16.38
C GLU A 13 -23.82 19.27 16.95
N LEU A 14 -22.75 19.56 16.24
CA LEU A 14 -21.40 19.20 16.65
C LEU A 14 -20.92 19.98 17.87
N LEU A 15 -21.34 21.23 18.01
CA LEU A 15 -21.01 22.05 19.20
C LEU A 15 -21.52 21.43 20.51
N LYS A 16 -22.62 20.66 20.48
CA LYS A 16 -23.12 19.93 21.66
C LYS A 16 -22.13 18.92 22.21
N TYR A 17 -21.20 18.44 21.35
CA TYR A 17 -20.15 17.51 21.70
C TYR A 17 -18.79 18.19 21.89
N GLY A 18 -18.79 19.54 21.96
CA GLY A 18 -17.55 20.31 22.11
C GLY A 18 -16.71 20.41 20.84
N VAL A 19 -17.26 20.05 19.68
CA VAL A 19 -16.58 20.13 18.40
C VAL A 19 -16.81 21.50 17.77
N VAL A 20 -15.73 22.17 17.40
CA VAL A 20 -15.75 23.45 16.67
C VAL A 20 -15.28 23.18 15.24
N ILE A 21 -16.01 23.70 14.26
CA ILE A 21 -15.65 23.61 12.86
C ILE A 21 -15.03 24.91 12.42
N GLU A 22 -13.87 24.85 11.81
CA GLU A 22 -13.25 25.94 11.06
C GLU A 22 -13.06 25.47 9.61
N THR A 23 -13.37 26.32 8.66
CA THR A 23 -13.32 26.00 7.23
C THR A 23 -12.25 26.82 6.53
N VAL A 24 -11.42 26.17 5.76
CA VAL A 24 -10.45 26.79 4.85
C VAL A 24 -10.92 26.52 3.43
N GLU A 25 -11.26 27.58 2.68
CA GLU A 25 -11.82 27.44 1.33
C GLU A 25 -10.73 27.30 0.27
N ASP A 26 -9.70 28.10 0.36
CA ASP A 26 -8.58 28.09 -0.58
C ASP A 26 -7.33 27.49 0.07
N LYS A 27 -6.58 26.72 -0.72
CA LYS A 27 -5.38 26.02 -0.25
C LYS A 27 -4.34 26.99 0.30
N GLU A 28 -4.24 28.15 -0.29
CA GLU A 28 -3.30 29.21 0.05
C GLU A 28 -3.56 29.79 1.44
N ASP A 29 -4.78 29.65 1.96
CA ASP A 29 -5.16 30.11 3.30
C ASP A 29 -4.80 29.09 4.39
N LEU A 30 -4.53 27.83 4.03
CA LEU A 30 -4.05 26.82 4.95
C LEU A 30 -2.54 27.00 5.17
N THR A 31 -2.18 27.83 6.14
CA THR A 31 -0.80 28.17 6.45
C THR A 31 -0.39 27.73 7.86
N GLU A 32 0.91 27.70 8.12
CA GLU A 32 1.45 27.39 9.46
C GLU A 32 0.95 28.43 10.49
N GLU A 33 0.85 29.70 10.08
CA GLU A 33 0.34 30.78 10.90
C GLU A 33 -1.13 30.58 11.24
N TRP A 34 -1.94 30.15 10.27
CA TRP A 34 -3.36 29.85 10.49
C TRP A 34 -3.52 28.69 11.49
N LEU A 35 -2.73 27.63 11.34
CA LEU A 35 -2.75 26.51 12.30
C LEU A 35 -2.37 26.95 13.71
N GLU A 36 -1.37 27.81 13.86
CA GLU A 36 -0.96 28.36 15.14
C GLU A 36 -2.05 29.27 15.75
N GLU A 37 -2.76 30.04 14.93
CA GLU A 37 -3.89 30.86 15.38
C GLU A 37 -5.03 29.99 15.92
N MET A 38 -5.39 28.92 15.17
CA MET A 38 -6.43 27.98 15.59
C MET A 38 -6.05 27.24 16.87
N ASN A 39 -4.80 26.86 17.00
CA ASN A 39 -4.29 26.27 18.23
C ASN A 39 -4.45 27.22 19.45
N LYS A 40 -4.10 28.49 19.30
CA LYS A 40 -4.23 29.49 20.35
C LYS A 40 -5.68 29.79 20.70
N LYS A 41 -6.53 29.86 19.68
CA LYS A 41 -7.97 30.20 19.81
C LYS A 41 -8.74 29.11 20.50
N HIS A 42 -8.54 27.85 20.12
CA HIS A 42 -9.39 26.74 20.56
C HIS A 42 -8.71 25.83 21.58
N LYS A 43 -7.38 25.77 21.61
CA LYS A 43 -6.60 24.86 22.48
C LYS A 43 -7.13 23.42 22.41
N PRO A 44 -7.22 22.82 21.22
CA PRO A 44 -7.87 21.54 21.02
C PRO A 44 -7.06 20.40 21.65
N GLU A 45 -7.74 19.41 22.22
CA GLU A 45 -7.12 18.15 22.64
C GLU A 45 -6.92 17.19 21.44
N ARG A 46 -7.81 17.29 20.44
CA ARG A 46 -7.76 16.52 19.20
C ARG A 46 -8.20 17.40 18.02
N VAL A 47 -7.51 17.24 16.90
CA VAL A 47 -7.84 17.91 15.65
C VAL A 47 -8.12 16.84 14.59
N VAL A 48 -9.21 16.98 13.86
CA VAL A 48 -9.52 16.17 12.68
C VAL A 48 -9.49 17.12 11.48
N ILE A 49 -8.69 16.80 10.49
CA ILE A 49 -8.56 17.59 9.27
C ILE A 49 -9.16 16.80 8.13
N GLU A 50 -10.31 17.27 7.63
CA GLU A 50 -10.83 16.79 6.35
C GLU A 50 -10.10 17.52 5.22
N TYR A 51 -9.12 16.83 4.65
CA TYR A 51 -8.26 17.42 3.63
C TYR A 51 -8.87 17.25 2.24
N ASN A 52 -8.84 18.30 1.44
CA ASN A 52 -9.37 18.24 0.08
C ASN A 52 -8.55 17.28 -0.78
N GLY A 53 -9.19 16.22 -1.28
CA GLY A 53 -8.55 15.16 -2.06
C GLY A 53 -7.94 15.60 -3.40
N MET A 54 -8.16 16.86 -3.83
CA MET A 54 -7.50 17.44 -5.00
C MET A 54 -6.23 18.22 -4.65
N TRP A 55 -5.95 18.42 -3.37
CA TRP A 55 -4.74 19.07 -2.91
C TRP A 55 -3.65 18.06 -2.65
N GLN A 56 -2.40 18.44 -2.84
CA GLN A 56 -1.26 17.55 -2.60
C GLN A 56 -1.03 17.38 -1.09
N VAL A 57 -1.26 16.17 -0.60
CA VAL A 57 -1.10 15.83 0.83
C VAL A 57 0.34 16.07 1.31
N SER A 58 1.31 15.81 0.43
CA SER A 58 2.73 16.03 0.72
C SER A 58 3.09 17.49 1.05
N GLU A 59 2.28 18.45 0.68
CA GLU A 59 2.49 19.85 1.06
C GLU A 59 2.09 20.07 2.51
N PHE A 60 0.95 19.52 2.95
CA PHE A 60 0.52 19.57 4.34
C PHE A 60 1.50 18.82 5.26
N GLU A 61 1.98 17.65 4.84
CA GLU A 61 2.94 16.83 5.60
C GLU A 61 4.29 17.54 5.84
N LYS A 62 4.63 18.52 5.00
CA LYS A 62 5.85 19.33 5.15
C LYS A 62 5.67 20.57 6.03
N MET A 63 4.42 20.94 6.33
CA MET A 63 4.14 22.11 7.18
C MET A 63 4.62 21.85 8.61
N LYS A 64 5.12 22.91 9.24
CA LYS A 64 5.42 22.88 10.65
C LYS A 64 4.12 22.96 11.46
N LEU A 65 3.82 21.90 12.18
CA LEU A 65 2.65 21.85 13.03
C LEU A 65 2.87 22.67 14.31
N PRO A 66 1.79 23.21 14.91
CA PRO A 66 1.84 23.86 16.22
C PRO A 66 2.49 22.99 17.29
N ALA A 67 3.11 23.62 18.29
CA ALA A 67 3.80 22.91 19.36
C ALA A 67 2.83 21.98 20.12
N GLY A 68 3.19 20.70 20.21
CA GLY A 68 2.37 19.68 20.85
C GLY A 68 1.42 18.92 19.90
N TRP A 69 1.33 19.32 18.63
CA TRP A 69 0.58 18.57 17.64
C TRP A 69 1.49 17.52 16.96
N ALA A 70 0.88 16.39 16.66
CA ALA A 70 1.48 15.34 15.84
C ALA A 70 0.38 14.68 14.99
N ILE A 71 0.72 14.26 13.79
CA ILE A 71 -0.18 13.42 12.98
C ILE A 71 -0.20 12.05 13.64
N GLU A 72 -1.34 11.68 14.20
CA GLU A 72 -1.55 10.42 14.88
C GLU A 72 -2.02 9.34 13.90
N GLN A 73 -2.86 9.72 12.95
CA GLN A 73 -3.42 8.79 11.97
C GLN A 73 -3.74 9.48 10.66
N LYS A 74 -3.45 8.82 9.55
CA LYS A 74 -3.83 9.20 8.19
C LYS A 74 -4.85 8.21 7.65
N ILE A 75 -6.06 8.70 7.39
CA ILE A 75 -7.16 7.93 6.81
C ILE A 75 -7.45 8.46 5.41
N THR A 76 -7.56 7.58 4.43
CA THR A 76 -7.97 7.94 3.07
C THR A 76 -9.35 7.34 2.80
N THR A 77 -10.33 8.19 2.47
CA THR A 77 -11.66 7.75 2.05
C THR A 77 -11.75 7.74 0.53
N VAL A 78 -12.36 6.70 -0.03
CA VAL A 78 -12.44 6.48 -1.48
C VAL A 78 -13.85 6.06 -1.87
N ASP A 79 -14.44 6.75 -2.83
CA ASP A 79 -15.69 6.34 -3.44
C ASP A 79 -15.45 5.17 -4.41
N ALA A 80 -15.89 3.96 -4.03
CA ALA A 80 -15.68 2.75 -4.81
C ALA A 80 -16.38 2.81 -6.18
N SER A 81 -17.49 3.52 -6.30
CA SER A 81 -18.27 3.65 -7.55
C SER A 81 -17.51 4.40 -8.64
N THR A 82 -16.63 5.32 -8.27
CA THR A 82 -15.83 6.15 -9.19
C THR A 82 -14.37 5.77 -9.25
N PHE A 83 -13.91 4.89 -8.37
CA PHE A 83 -12.50 4.58 -8.18
C PHE A 83 -11.77 4.12 -9.44
N GLN A 84 -12.39 3.27 -10.27
CA GLN A 84 -11.78 2.81 -11.51
C GLN A 84 -11.45 3.97 -12.46
N MET A 85 -12.32 4.97 -12.52
CA MET A 85 -12.09 6.19 -13.31
C MET A 85 -10.94 7.02 -12.72
N TYR A 86 -10.89 7.15 -11.40
CA TYR A 86 -9.78 7.83 -10.70
C TYR A 86 -8.45 7.13 -10.94
N LEU A 87 -8.42 5.83 -10.83
CA LEU A 87 -7.20 5.03 -11.04
C LEU A 87 -6.66 5.18 -12.48
N THR A 88 -7.56 5.33 -13.45
CA THR A 88 -7.18 5.49 -14.86
C THR A 88 -6.67 6.90 -15.18
N ASN A 89 -7.30 7.94 -14.62
CA ASN A 89 -7.06 9.33 -15.03
C ASN A 89 -6.21 10.11 -14.03
N LEU A 90 -6.26 9.78 -12.73
CA LEU A 90 -5.65 10.52 -11.63
C LEU A 90 -4.78 9.61 -10.74
N LYS A 91 -4.18 8.59 -11.33
CA LYS A 91 -3.35 7.63 -10.57
C LYS A 91 -2.28 8.28 -9.69
N PRO A 92 -1.52 9.29 -10.13
CA PRO A 92 -0.53 9.95 -9.28
C PRO A 92 -1.12 10.55 -8.01
N LEU A 93 -2.29 11.19 -8.12
CA LEU A 93 -3.00 11.77 -6.99
C LEU A 93 -3.47 10.69 -6.01
N PHE A 94 -4.06 9.60 -6.53
CA PHE A 94 -4.44 8.46 -5.71
C PHE A 94 -3.24 7.88 -4.94
N VAL A 95 -2.10 7.68 -5.61
CA VAL A 95 -0.88 7.17 -4.99
C VAL A 95 -0.42 8.09 -3.85
N GLU A 96 -0.44 9.40 -4.06
CA GLU A 96 -0.05 10.37 -3.04
C GLU A 96 -0.99 10.33 -1.82
N MET A 97 -2.30 10.22 -2.05
CA MET A 97 -3.30 10.15 -0.97
C MET A 97 -3.16 8.88 -0.14
N VAL A 98 -2.86 7.75 -0.78
CA VAL A 98 -2.77 6.44 -0.11
C VAL A 98 -1.40 6.23 0.52
N LYS A 99 -0.35 6.85 -0.01
CA LYS A 99 1.01 6.71 0.52
C LYS A 99 1.08 7.12 1.99
N GLY A 100 1.50 6.19 2.85
CA GLY A 100 1.56 6.40 4.29
C GLY A 100 0.19 6.44 5.00
N ALA A 101 -0.91 6.14 4.31
CA ALA A 101 -2.18 5.93 4.98
C ALA A 101 -2.12 4.65 5.83
N GLU A 102 -2.67 4.72 7.04
CA GLU A 102 -2.82 3.57 7.94
C GLU A 102 -4.14 2.84 7.68
N LEU A 103 -5.16 3.59 7.22
CA LEU A 103 -6.46 3.07 6.86
C LEU A 103 -6.89 3.67 5.53
N VAL A 104 -7.39 2.81 4.63
CA VAL A 104 -8.08 3.21 3.41
C VAL A 104 -9.49 2.66 3.44
N LEU A 105 -10.46 3.54 3.52
CA LEU A 105 -11.88 3.20 3.60
C LEU A 105 -12.52 3.43 2.23
N PHE A 106 -12.97 2.36 1.61
CA PHE A 106 -13.83 2.43 0.43
C PHE A 106 -15.29 2.44 0.86
N ASN A 107 -16.02 3.47 0.48
CA ASN A 107 -17.47 3.54 0.67
C ASN A 107 -18.21 3.29 -0.65
N ARG A 108 -19.55 3.17 -0.59
CA ARG A 108 -20.43 2.94 -1.75
C ARG A 108 -20.05 1.69 -2.55
N CYS A 109 -19.73 0.61 -1.85
CA CYS A 109 -19.28 -0.65 -2.43
C CYS A 109 -20.45 -1.53 -2.90
N GLU A 110 -21.30 -1.04 -3.79
CA GLU A 110 -22.46 -1.77 -4.30
C GLU A 110 -22.05 -2.97 -5.18
N ASP A 111 -21.05 -2.77 -6.05
CA ASP A 111 -20.46 -3.86 -6.85
C ASP A 111 -19.22 -4.43 -6.15
N LYS A 112 -19.31 -5.69 -5.73
CA LYS A 112 -18.25 -6.40 -5.02
C LYS A 112 -17.13 -6.93 -5.93
N LYS A 113 -17.41 -7.08 -7.24
CA LYS A 113 -16.46 -7.70 -8.18
C LYS A 113 -15.10 -7.01 -8.29
N PRO A 114 -15.03 -5.65 -8.36
CA PRO A 114 -13.74 -4.98 -8.52
C PRO A 114 -12.98 -4.78 -7.20
N LEU A 115 -13.61 -5.02 -6.03
CA LEU A 115 -13.07 -4.63 -4.73
C LEU A 115 -11.72 -5.28 -4.40
N ALA A 116 -11.54 -6.56 -4.78
CA ALA A 116 -10.25 -7.24 -4.65
C ALA A 116 -9.13 -6.52 -5.42
N GLY A 117 -9.43 -6.06 -6.64
CA GLY A 117 -8.53 -5.25 -7.44
C GLY A 117 -8.20 -3.90 -6.80
N TYR A 118 -9.20 -3.28 -6.15
CA TYR A 118 -9.03 -2.01 -5.45
C TYR A 118 -8.11 -2.18 -4.25
N ARG A 119 -8.33 -3.20 -3.44
CA ARG A 119 -7.44 -3.56 -2.33
C ARG A 119 -6.00 -3.75 -2.81
N ARG A 120 -5.78 -4.53 -3.87
CA ARG A 120 -4.44 -4.72 -4.43
C ARG A 120 -3.79 -3.41 -4.84
N SER A 121 -4.55 -2.50 -5.45
CA SER A 121 -4.05 -1.17 -5.84
C SER A 121 -3.55 -0.37 -4.64
N VAL A 122 -4.25 -0.43 -3.51
CA VAL A 122 -3.83 0.19 -2.25
C VAL A 122 -2.58 -0.48 -1.71
N LYS A 123 -2.57 -1.82 -1.62
CA LYS A 123 -1.49 -2.60 -1.01
C LYS A 123 -0.16 -2.50 -1.77
N VAL A 124 -0.20 -2.25 -3.08
CA VAL A 124 1.02 -1.95 -3.86
C VAL A 124 1.66 -0.65 -3.41
N VAL A 125 0.87 0.34 -3.02
CA VAL A 125 1.34 1.68 -2.62
C VAL A 125 1.67 1.73 -1.12
N SER A 126 0.77 1.19 -0.30
CA SER A 126 0.86 1.18 1.17
C SER A 126 0.58 -0.24 1.69
N PRO A 127 1.59 -1.13 1.72
CA PRO A 127 1.42 -2.53 2.10
C PRO A 127 0.86 -2.73 3.52
N GLN A 128 1.13 -1.79 4.42
CA GLN A 128 0.71 -1.85 5.82
C GLN A 128 -0.67 -1.25 6.06
N ALA A 129 -1.24 -0.51 5.09
CA ALA A 129 -2.54 0.11 5.25
C ALA A 129 -3.63 -0.96 5.46
N GLU A 130 -4.47 -0.77 6.46
CA GLU A 130 -5.73 -1.50 6.55
C GLU A 130 -6.66 -1.03 5.43
N VAL A 131 -7.42 -1.94 4.83
CA VAL A 131 -8.36 -1.61 3.75
C VAL A 131 -9.73 -2.14 4.12
N ILE A 132 -10.67 -1.24 4.33
CA ILE A 132 -12.05 -1.53 4.70
C ILE A 132 -12.95 -1.14 3.54
N PHE A 133 -14.01 -1.91 3.33
CA PHE A 133 -15.04 -1.65 2.34
C PHE A 133 -16.38 -1.56 3.03
N GLU A 134 -17.17 -0.54 2.69
CA GLU A 134 -18.50 -0.31 3.23
C GLU A 134 -19.53 -0.13 2.12
N ASP A 135 -20.68 -0.77 2.29
CA ASP A 135 -21.91 -0.52 1.54
C ASP A 135 -22.96 0.18 2.43
N GLU A 136 -24.17 0.31 1.96
CA GLU A 136 -25.29 0.91 2.70
C GLU A 136 -25.67 0.16 4.00
N ASN A 137 -25.25 -1.09 4.14
CA ASN A 137 -25.52 -1.96 5.28
C ASN A 137 -24.37 -2.02 6.28
N GLY A 138 -23.25 -1.38 6.01
CA GLY A 138 -22.04 -1.36 6.80
C GLY A 138 -20.85 -2.02 6.15
N GLU A 139 -19.95 -2.58 6.94
CA GLU A 139 -18.73 -3.22 6.45
C GLU A 139 -19.07 -4.46 5.59
N VAL A 140 -18.44 -4.51 4.42
CA VAL A 140 -18.60 -5.61 3.48
C VAL A 140 -17.62 -6.72 3.83
N ASP A 141 -18.12 -7.74 4.50
CA ASP A 141 -17.35 -8.95 4.85
C ASP A 141 -17.17 -9.89 3.65
N ASN A 142 -16.16 -10.74 3.73
CA ASN A 142 -15.89 -11.85 2.79
C ASN A 142 -15.76 -11.44 1.32
N ILE A 143 -15.20 -10.29 1.06
CA ILE A 143 -14.90 -9.85 -0.31
C ILE A 143 -13.88 -10.79 -0.98
N PHE A 144 -13.12 -11.54 -0.22
CA PHE A 144 -11.84 -12.13 -0.64
C PHE A 144 -11.61 -13.56 -0.20
N GLU A 145 -12.28 -14.49 -0.81
CA GLU A 145 -11.55 -15.66 -1.26
C GLU A 145 -11.04 -15.33 -2.67
N ASP A 146 -10.01 -14.52 -2.75
CA ASP A 146 -9.35 -14.24 -4.02
C ASP A 146 -8.81 -15.56 -4.57
N GLU A 147 -9.47 -16.09 -5.60
CA GLU A 147 -8.87 -17.11 -6.43
C GLU A 147 -7.67 -16.46 -7.09
N VAL A 148 -6.47 -16.86 -6.65
CA VAL A 148 -5.26 -16.46 -7.35
C VAL A 148 -5.26 -17.10 -8.74
N PRO A 149 -4.72 -16.42 -9.78
CA PRO A 149 -4.77 -16.88 -11.16
C PRO A 149 -3.83 -18.05 -11.47
N TYR A 150 -3.28 -18.71 -10.46
CA TYR A 150 -2.37 -19.85 -10.57
C TYR A 150 -2.76 -20.97 -9.59
N ASP A 151 -2.37 -22.21 -9.90
CA ASP A 151 -2.78 -23.38 -9.12
C ASP A 151 -1.96 -23.53 -7.83
N LEU A 152 -2.58 -23.17 -6.70
CA LEU A 152 -2.02 -23.37 -5.37
C LEU A 152 -1.84 -24.83 -4.96
N LYS A 153 -2.48 -25.79 -5.63
CA LYS A 153 -2.39 -27.23 -5.32
C LYS A 153 -1.29 -27.92 -6.11
N ALA A 154 -0.70 -27.25 -7.08
CA ALA A 154 0.38 -27.78 -7.87
C ALA A 154 1.61 -28.12 -6.99
N PRO A 155 2.37 -29.18 -7.31
CA PRO A 155 3.62 -29.53 -6.63
C PRO A 155 4.66 -28.39 -6.67
N VAL A 156 4.63 -27.61 -7.75
CA VAL A 156 5.37 -26.36 -7.91
C VAL A 156 4.36 -25.32 -8.38
N ILE A 157 4.19 -24.28 -7.60
CA ILE A 157 3.30 -23.16 -7.94
C ILE A 157 4.08 -22.28 -8.94
N GLU A 158 3.70 -22.33 -10.19
CA GLU A 158 4.28 -21.50 -11.24
C GLU A 158 3.58 -20.13 -11.23
N ILE A 159 4.39 -19.07 -11.06
CA ILE A 159 3.89 -17.69 -11.01
C ILE A 159 4.15 -17.04 -12.38
N PRO A 160 3.10 -16.79 -13.17
CA PRO A 160 3.21 -16.06 -14.42
C PRO A 160 3.80 -14.66 -14.25
N ARG A 161 4.29 -14.12 -15.33
CA ARG A 161 4.96 -12.80 -15.31
C ARG A 161 4.01 -11.69 -14.87
N GLU A 162 2.82 -11.71 -15.41
CA GLU A 162 1.72 -10.79 -15.16
C GLU A 162 1.19 -10.88 -13.73
N ASP A 163 1.24 -12.05 -13.12
CA ASP A 163 0.65 -12.31 -11.81
C ASP A 163 1.64 -12.14 -10.64
N TYR A 164 2.88 -11.72 -10.94
CA TYR A 164 3.91 -11.56 -9.91
C TYR A 164 3.50 -10.58 -8.79
N GLY A 165 2.82 -9.50 -9.14
CA GLY A 165 2.33 -8.52 -8.17
C GLY A 165 1.24 -9.10 -7.27
N ILE A 166 0.34 -9.91 -7.84
CA ILE A 166 -0.73 -10.61 -7.09
C ILE A 166 -0.06 -11.58 -6.10
N TRP A 167 0.84 -12.42 -6.58
CA TRP A 167 1.59 -13.36 -5.75
C TRP A 167 2.37 -12.67 -4.63
N TYR A 168 3.02 -11.54 -4.92
CA TYR A 168 3.79 -10.80 -3.94
C TYR A 168 2.93 -10.34 -2.76
N ILE A 169 1.73 -9.85 -3.02
CA ILE A 169 0.81 -9.40 -1.98
C ILE A 169 0.21 -10.61 -1.25
N ASP A 170 -0.29 -11.60 -1.99
CA ASP A 170 -0.94 -12.78 -1.42
C ASP A 170 0.00 -13.59 -0.50
N MET A 171 1.30 -13.63 -0.79
CA MET A 171 2.30 -14.24 0.09
C MET A 171 2.44 -13.55 1.45
N GLN A 172 2.14 -12.26 1.56
CA GLN A 172 2.17 -11.53 2.82
C GLN A 172 0.87 -11.70 3.60
N GLU A 173 -0.26 -11.62 2.89
CA GLU A 173 -1.59 -11.63 3.50
C GLU A 173 -2.06 -13.03 3.86
N HIS A 174 -1.64 -14.05 3.09
CA HIS A 174 -2.05 -15.45 3.23
C HIS A 174 -0.84 -16.40 3.32
N PRO A 175 0.01 -16.26 4.37
CA PRO A 175 1.21 -17.08 4.53
C PRO A 175 0.92 -18.58 4.58
N GLU A 176 -0.26 -18.99 5.03
CA GLU A 176 -0.70 -20.39 5.11
C GLU A 176 -0.83 -21.04 3.73
N ARG A 177 -1.11 -20.24 2.69
CA ARG A 177 -1.22 -20.74 1.30
C ARG A 177 0.13 -21.20 0.74
N TYR A 178 1.24 -20.66 1.23
CA TYR A 178 2.58 -20.85 0.65
C TYR A 178 3.58 -21.50 1.58
N LYS A 179 3.36 -21.48 2.88
CA LYS A 179 4.29 -22.05 3.88
C LYS A 179 4.61 -23.53 3.57
N GLY A 180 5.88 -23.81 3.30
CA GLY A 180 6.38 -25.16 2.98
C GLY A 180 6.22 -25.56 1.52
N LYS A 181 5.52 -24.78 0.68
CA LYS A 181 5.34 -25.07 -0.75
C LYS A 181 6.55 -24.61 -1.57
N VAL A 182 6.60 -25.08 -2.81
CA VAL A 182 7.61 -24.69 -3.79
C VAL A 182 6.97 -23.75 -4.78
N VAL A 183 7.60 -22.60 -5.00
CA VAL A 183 7.20 -21.60 -6.01
C VAL A 183 8.24 -21.51 -7.11
N GLU A 184 7.82 -21.22 -8.33
CA GLU A 184 8.69 -20.96 -9.45
C GLU A 184 8.29 -19.66 -10.15
N PHE A 185 9.25 -18.77 -10.36
CA PHE A 185 9.02 -17.46 -10.99
C PHE A 185 10.29 -16.90 -11.63
N VAL A 186 10.15 -15.92 -12.52
CA VAL A 186 11.26 -15.18 -13.12
C VAL A 186 11.39 -13.83 -12.44
N ALA A 187 12.60 -13.47 -12.00
CA ALA A 187 12.87 -12.25 -11.26
C ALA A 187 14.22 -11.64 -11.60
N LYS A 188 14.36 -10.35 -11.30
CA LYS A 188 15.64 -9.62 -11.35
C LYS A 188 16.35 -9.74 -10.01
N VAL A 189 17.65 -9.94 -10.03
CA VAL A 189 18.49 -10.06 -8.81
C VAL A 189 18.81 -8.67 -8.25
N MET A 190 18.52 -8.47 -6.97
CA MET A 190 19.06 -7.34 -6.19
C MET A 190 19.95 -7.88 -5.07
N LYS A 191 21.13 -7.27 -4.90
CA LYS A 191 22.13 -7.64 -3.89
C LYS A 191 22.57 -6.41 -3.11
N PRO A 192 21.87 -6.01 -2.05
CA PRO A 192 22.29 -4.94 -1.18
C PRO A 192 23.65 -5.27 -0.53
N LYS A 193 24.55 -4.29 -0.49
CA LYS A 193 25.92 -4.47 0.05
C LYS A 193 25.97 -4.94 1.52
N ALA A 194 24.91 -4.65 2.28
CA ALA A 194 24.80 -5.04 3.69
C ALA A 194 24.45 -6.52 3.91
N PHE A 195 24.18 -7.28 2.86
CA PHE A 195 23.72 -8.66 3.00
C PHE A 195 24.85 -9.67 2.93
N PRO A 196 24.66 -10.80 3.65
CA PRO A 196 25.56 -11.95 3.55
C PRO A 196 25.66 -12.44 2.10
N SER A 197 26.80 -12.96 1.69
CA SER A 197 27.08 -13.40 0.32
C SER A 197 26.10 -14.46 -0.23
N LYS A 198 25.47 -15.24 0.65
CA LYS A 198 24.48 -16.29 0.31
C LYS A 198 23.05 -15.77 0.29
N VAL A 199 22.83 -14.45 0.41
CA VAL A 199 21.51 -13.82 0.45
C VAL A 199 21.38 -12.82 -0.68
N PHE A 200 20.22 -12.83 -1.33
CA PHE A 200 19.85 -11.86 -2.37
C PHE A 200 18.34 -11.65 -2.36
N TYR A 201 17.87 -10.64 -3.08
CA TYR A 201 16.46 -10.41 -3.34
C TYR A 201 16.15 -10.70 -4.80
N PRO A 202 15.44 -11.76 -5.12
CA PRO A 202 14.77 -11.88 -6.40
C PRO A 202 13.48 -11.07 -6.37
N GLY A 203 13.31 -10.23 -7.37
CA GLY A 203 12.12 -9.38 -7.41
C GLY A 203 11.89 -8.72 -8.76
N ARG A 204 10.95 -7.79 -8.77
CA ARG A 204 10.62 -6.97 -9.93
C ARG A 204 10.45 -5.53 -9.55
N MET A 205 10.74 -4.64 -10.49
CA MET A 205 10.34 -3.24 -10.36
C MET A 205 8.84 -3.13 -10.60
N ALA A 206 8.15 -2.55 -9.67
CA ALA A 206 6.76 -2.13 -9.81
C ALA A 206 6.72 -0.60 -9.91
N MET A 207 6.01 -0.10 -10.91
CA MET A 207 5.74 1.32 -11.07
C MET A 207 4.48 1.64 -10.26
N THR A 208 4.60 2.53 -9.29
CA THR A 208 3.46 2.94 -8.47
C THR A 208 2.64 4.01 -9.17
N CYS A 209 3.23 5.14 -9.54
CA CYS A 209 2.52 6.20 -10.24
C CYS A 209 3.17 6.61 -11.58
N CYS A 210 4.50 6.70 -11.64
CA CYS A 210 5.22 7.12 -12.84
C CYS A 210 6.59 6.42 -12.93
N ALA A 211 7.32 6.64 -14.00
CA ALA A 211 8.61 5.98 -14.23
C ALA A 211 9.66 6.30 -13.15
N ASP A 212 9.53 7.45 -12.50
CA ASP A 212 10.46 7.89 -11.46
C ASP A 212 10.08 7.35 -10.07
N ASP A 213 8.85 6.86 -9.89
CA ASP A 213 8.36 6.25 -8.65
C ASP A 213 8.19 4.75 -8.82
N THR A 214 9.33 4.06 -8.79
CA THR A 214 9.38 2.60 -8.90
C THR A 214 9.87 1.99 -7.59
N SER A 215 9.18 0.94 -7.15
CA SER A 215 9.56 0.14 -5.99
C SER A 215 10.00 -1.26 -6.42
N PHE A 216 10.99 -1.80 -5.72
CA PHE A 216 11.42 -3.16 -5.95
C PHE A 216 10.64 -4.12 -5.06
N LEU A 217 9.78 -4.92 -5.66
CA LEU A 217 9.00 -5.96 -4.98
C LEU A 217 9.79 -7.26 -4.98
N GLY A 218 10.25 -7.71 -3.84
CA GLY A 218 11.00 -8.95 -3.73
C GLY A 218 11.09 -9.45 -2.29
N TYR A 219 11.38 -10.73 -2.14
CA TYR A 219 11.55 -11.37 -0.84
C TYR A 219 12.97 -11.87 -0.64
N VAL A 220 13.39 -11.98 0.60
CA VAL A 220 14.70 -12.56 0.95
C VAL A 220 14.81 -13.96 0.38
N CYS A 221 15.86 -14.21 -0.39
CA CYS A 221 16.20 -15.53 -0.89
C CYS A 221 17.59 -15.96 -0.41
N ARG A 222 17.68 -17.18 0.09
CA ARG A 222 18.94 -17.82 0.53
C ARG A 222 19.33 -18.92 -0.44
N SER A 223 20.55 -18.83 -0.97
CA SER A 223 21.10 -19.82 -1.89
C SER A 223 22.61 -19.92 -1.78
N ALA A 224 23.13 -21.14 -1.84
CA ALA A 224 24.57 -21.35 -2.00
C ALA A 224 25.11 -20.81 -3.33
N TYR A 225 24.25 -20.64 -4.31
CA TYR A 225 24.58 -20.10 -5.65
C TYR A 225 24.60 -18.57 -5.69
N ALA A 226 24.01 -17.90 -4.70
CA ALA A 226 23.91 -16.43 -4.65
C ALA A 226 25.26 -15.70 -4.89
N PRO A 227 26.44 -16.19 -4.44
CA PRO A 227 27.71 -15.52 -4.72
C PRO A 227 28.05 -15.41 -6.21
N LYS A 228 27.49 -16.29 -7.05
CA LYS A 228 27.74 -16.32 -8.52
C LYS A 228 26.80 -15.42 -9.30
N LEU A 229 25.75 -14.91 -8.68
CA LEU A 229 24.79 -14.00 -9.32
C LEU A 229 25.29 -12.57 -9.25
N ASN A 230 25.03 -11.78 -10.29
CA ASN A 230 25.26 -10.35 -10.30
C ASN A 230 23.96 -9.57 -10.05
N ALA A 231 24.07 -8.39 -9.47
CA ALA A 231 22.92 -7.49 -9.37
C ALA A 231 22.48 -7.09 -10.78
N GLY A 232 21.18 -7.21 -11.03
CA GLY A 232 20.61 -6.94 -12.34
C GLY A 232 20.35 -8.16 -13.21
N ASP A 233 20.96 -9.33 -12.91
CA ASP A 233 20.71 -10.56 -13.64
C ASP A 233 19.23 -10.96 -13.59
N TRP A 234 18.70 -11.49 -14.70
CA TRP A 234 17.40 -12.14 -14.72
C TRP A 234 17.56 -13.64 -14.49
N VAL A 235 16.83 -14.15 -13.53
CA VAL A 235 16.94 -15.55 -13.11
C VAL A 235 15.56 -16.20 -12.99
N LYS A 236 15.47 -17.46 -13.41
CA LYS A 236 14.33 -18.32 -13.09
C LYS A 236 14.61 -19.01 -11.76
N ILE A 237 13.73 -18.81 -10.80
CA ILE A 237 13.90 -19.29 -9.43
C ILE A 237 12.86 -20.35 -9.13
N ARG A 238 13.32 -21.47 -8.60
CA ARG A 238 12.47 -22.47 -7.95
C ARG A 238 12.91 -22.55 -6.49
N ALA A 239 12.02 -22.18 -5.57
CA ALA A 239 12.36 -22.05 -4.18
C ALA A 239 11.26 -22.56 -3.25
N LYS A 240 11.67 -23.15 -2.13
CA LYS A 240 10.77 -23.53 -1.04
C LYS A 240 10.52 -22.32 -0.15
N VAL A 241 9.26 -21.98 0.08
CA VAL A 241 8.84 -20.86 0.91
C VAL A 241 8.85 -21.26 2.38
N ARG A 242 9.44 -20.41 3.22
CA ARG A 242 9.34 -20.43 4.67
C ARG A 242 9.07 -19.04 5.18
N TYR A 243 8.69 -18.93 6.45
CA TYR A 243 8.52 -17.66 7.14
C TYR A 243 9.47 -17.59 8.30
N ALA A 244 10.08 -16.45 8.52
CA ALA A 244 11.04 -16.21 9.59
C ALA A 244 11.06 -14.75 10.01
N ASN A 245 11.37 -14.49 11.28
CA ASN A 245 11.61 -13.13 11.75
C ASN A 245 12.93 -12.61 11.17
N LEU A 246 12.84 -11.55 10.40
CA LEU A 246 13.98 -10.85 9.82
C LEU A 246 13.86 -9.35 10.10
N SER A 247 14.97 -8.73 10.49
CA SER A 247 15.04 -7.29 10.76
C SER A 247 14.59 -6.44 9.57
N VAL A 248 14.80 -6.93 8.35
CA VAL A 248 14.39 -6.27 7.11
C VAL A 248 12.88 -6.15 6.95
N TYR A 249 12.10 -7.03 7.60
CA TYR A 249 10.63 -6.98 7.58
C TYR A 249 10.05 -6.33 8.84
N GLY A 250 10.88 -6.06 9.84
CA GLY A 250 10.41 -5.63 11.16
C GLY A 250 9.63 -6.71 11.94
N GLY A 251 9.57 -7.96 11.43
CA GLY A 251 8.78 -9.05 11.96
C GLY A 251 8.93 -10.34 11.16
N GLU A 252 7.93 -11.22 11.24
CA GLU A 252 7.87 -12.45 10.46
C GLU A 252 7.53 -12.13 8.99
N GLY A 253 8.29 -12.70 8.06
CA GLY A 253 8.08 -12.51 6.64
C GLY A 253 8.61 -13.67 5.80
N PRO A 254 8.27 -13.68 4.48
CA PRO A 254 8.63 -14.77 3.60
C PRO A 254 10.13 -14.85 3.34
N VAL A 255 10.68 -16.05 3.45
CA VAL A 255 12.07 -16.38 3.09
C VAL A 255 12.07 -17.55 2.15
N SER A 256 12.58 -17.34 0.96
CA SER A 256 12.72 -18.40 -0.03
C SER A 256 14.08 -19.11 0.10
N TYR A 257 14.05 -20.43 0.06
CA TYR A 257 15.26 -21.26 0.06
C TYR A 257 15.35 -21.97 -1.28
N THR A 258 16.38 -21.67 -2.05
CA THR A 258 16.55 -22.28 -3.35
C THR A 258 17.84 -23.06 -3.46
N HIS A 259 17.74 -24.24 -4.09
CA HIS A 259 18.85 -24.97 -4.68
C HIS A 259 18.84 -24.70 -6.18
N LEU A 260 19.16 -23.46 -6.55
CA LEU A 260 19.12 -23.02 -7.94
C LEU A 260 19.91 -23.94 -8.85
N ARG A 261 19.25 -24.44 -9.89
CA ARG A 261 19.88 -24.53 -11.21
C ARG A 261 19.53 -23.21 -11.92
N ALA A 262 20.48 -22.26 -11.93
CA ALA A 262 20.33 -21.06 -12.70
C ALA A 262 20.37 -21.43 -14.19
N HIS A 263 19.24 -21.27 -14.88
CA HIS A 263 19.28 -21.05 -16.31
C HIS A 263 19.25 -19.53 -16.47
N GLU A 264 20.39 -18.95 -16.90
CA GLU A 264 20.40 -17.61 -17.46
C GLU A 264 19.41 -17.61 -18.63
N THR A 265 18.32 -16.92 -18.47
CA THR A 265 17.45 -16.56 -19.58
C THR A 265 17.90 -15.18 -20.02
N THR A 266 18.76 -15.14 -21.02
CA THR A 266 18.93 -13.95 -21.86
C THR A 266 17.57 -13.68 -22.52
N LEU A 267 16.91 -12.60 -22.16
CA LEU A 267 15.73 -12.05 -22.83
C LEU A 267 16.16 -10.84 -23.65
#